data_bf8e67fdae5b2f62a711e961cb26e7f5
#
_entry.id   bf8e67fdae5b2f62a711e961cb26e7f5
#
_cell.length_a   1.000
_cell.length_b   1.000
_cell.length_c   1.000
_cell.angle_alpha   90.00
_cell.angle_beta   90.00
_cell.angle_gamma   90.00
#
_symmetry.space_group_name_H-M   'P 1'
#
loop_
_entity.id
_entity.type
_entity.pdbx_description
1 polymer ?
#
loop_
_entity_poly.entity_id
_entity_poly.type
_entity_poly.pdbx_seq_one_letter_code
_entity_poly.pdbx_strand_id
1 'polypeptide(L)'
;MKLLAFSDVHCDLGAVESLVEQARSADVVAGVGDFASIHEGLLQTVAPLAAIEAPVLLVPGNNETADALRSATAGWDRVTVLHGETAAIDGIDFFGIGGGIPTTPWDWSFDLTEDEAANMLVALPESAVLLSHSPPKGHVDKGLGSSAVLEAARDKHARAVLCGHIHEQWTNESRIGDTLVRNLGPDGYVLEL
;
A
#
# COMPACT_ATOMS: atom_id res chain seq x y z
N MET A 1 4.28 -16.35 8.34
CA MET A 1 3.10 -15.90 7.57
C MET A 1 3.57 -15.36 6.23
N LYS A 2 2.96 -15.82 5.13
CA LYS A 2 3.28 -15.36 3.77
C LYS A 2 2.38 -14.20 3.38
N LEU A 3 2.95 -13.02 3.23
CA LEU A 3 2.29 -11.84 2.71
C LEU A 3 2.61 -11.71 1.21
N LEU A 4 1.58 -11.72 0.35
CA LEU A 4 1.71 -11.25 -1.03
C LEU A 4 1.38 -9.76 -1.08
N ALA A 5 2.31 -8.94 -1.54
CA ALA A 5 2.13 -7.49 -1.65
C ALA A 5 2.37 -7.00 -3.08
N PHE A 6 1.59 -5.99 -3.52
CA PHE A 6 1.71 -5.38 -4.84
C PHE A 6 1.25 -3.91 -4.81
N SER A 7 1.56 -3.16 -5.86
CA SER A 7 1.11 -1.77 -6.05
C SER A 7 1.06 -1.41 -7.53
N ASP A 8 0.50 -0.26 -7.86
CA ASP A 8 0.63 0.40 -9.16
C ASP A 8 0.19 -0.49 -10.36
N VAL A 9 -0.93 -1.20 -10.22
CA VAL A 9 -1.47 -2.02 -11.32
C VAL A 9 -2.15 -1.20 -12.41
N HIS A 10 -2.56 0.06 -12.15
CA HIS A 10 -3.06 1.03 -13.14
C HIS A 10 -3.97 0.43 -14.21
N CYS A 11 -5.05 -0.25 -13.79
CA CYS A 11 -6.02 -0.90 -14.69
C CYS A 11 -5.47 -2.08 -15.53
N ASP A 12 -4.29 -2.61 -15.22
CA ASP A 12 -3.76 -3.82 -15.87
C ASP A 12 -4.47 -5.08 -15.31
N LEU A 13 -5.52 -5.50 -16.00
CA LEU A 13 -6.29 -6.69 -15.59
C LEU A 13 -5.46 -7.98 -15.68
N GLY A 14 -4.48 -8.06 -16.58
CA GLY A 14 -3.59 -9.22 -16.68
C GLY A 14 -2.69 -9.35 -15.45
N ALA A 15 -2.15 -8.23 -14.96
CA ALA A 15 -1.41 -8.21 -13.71
C ALA A 15 -2.31 -8.63 -12.53
N VAL A 16 -3.53 -8.11 -12.44
CA VAL A 16 -4.48 -8.48 -11.37
C VAL A 16 -4.85 -9.96 -11.42
N GLU A 17 -5.10 -10.54 -12.59
CA GLU A 17 -5.38 -11.97 -12.73
C GLU A 17 -4.20 -12.83 -12.26
N SER A 18 -2.97 -12.44 -12.60
CA SER A 18 -1.75 -13.09 -12.11
C SER A 18 -1.62 -13.01 -10.57
N LEU A 19 -1.94 -11.86 -9.97
CA LEU A 19 -1.93 -11.67 -8.52
C LEU A 19 -2.97 -12.55 -7.81
N VAL A 20 -4.17 -12.68 -8.37
CA VAL A 20 -5.20 -13.60 -7.84
C VAL A 20 -4.72 -15.05 -7.83
N GLU A 21 -4.01 -15.48 -8.88
CA GLU A 21 -3.42 -16.83 -8.91
C GLU A 21 -2.30 -17.00 -7.88
N GLN A 22 -1.40 -16.02 -7.74
CA GLN A 22 -0.33 -16.02 -6.74
C GLN A 22 -0.88 -16.05 -5.31
N ALA A 23 -2.02 -15.36 -5.07
CA ALA A 23 -2.66 -15.26 -3.77
C ALA A 23 -3.10 -16.61 -3.18
N ARG A 24 -3.25 -17.67 -4.01
CA ARG A 24 -3.60 -19.02 -3.53
C ARG A 24 -2.62 -19.60 -2.53
N SER A 25 -1.38 -19.13 -2.52
CA SER A 25 -0.33 -19.58 -1.60
C SER A 25 -0.01 -18.58 -0.49
N ALA A 26 -0.74 -17.47 -0.43
CA ALA A 26 -0.55 -16.42 0.56
C ALA A 26 -1.50 -16.59 1.75
N ASP A 27 -1.01 -16.23 2.94
CA ASP A 27 -1.82 -16.16 4.15
C ASP A 27 -2.56 -14.82 4.26
N VAL A 28 -2.01 -13.77 3.65
CA VAL A 28 -2.59 -12.41 3.55
C VAL A 28 -2.13 -11.74 2.27
N VAL A 29 -2.97 -10.88 1.70
CA VAL A 29 -2.64 -10.09 0.49
C VAL A 29 -2.73 -8.60 0.82
N ALA A 30 -1.78 -7.80 0.32
CA ALA A 30 -1.79 -6.33 0.46
C ALA A 30 -1.62 -5.64 -0.90
N GLY A 31 -2.60 -4.85 -1.29
CA GLY A 31 -2.51 -3.92 -2.42
C GLY A 31 -2.24 -2.50 -1.92
N VAL A 32 -1.14 -1.89 -2.39
CA VAL A 32 -0.63 -0.63 -1.84
C VAL A 32 -0.79 0.51 -2.85
N GLY A 33 -2.01 0.65 -3.36
CA GLY A 33 -2.45 1.81 -4.13
C GLY A 33 -2.23 1.75 -5.64
N ASP A 34 -2.81 2.74 -6.29
CA ASP A 34 -2.82 2.95 -7.74
C ASP A 34 -3.41 1.77 -8.52
N PHE A 35 -4.64 1.41 -8.11
CA PHE A 35 -5.48 0.46 -8.83
C PHE A 35 -6.12 1.11 -10.05
N ALA A 36 -6.54 2.38 -9.91
CA ALA A 36 -7.12 3.20 -10.97
C ALA A 36 -6.06 3.88 -11.84
N SER A 37 -6.51 4.54 -12.90
CA SER A 37 -5.73 5.50 -13.67
C SER A 37 -6.50 6.82 -13.73
N ILE A 38 -6.03 7.85 -13.01
CA ILE A 38 -6.67 9.17 -12.89
C ILE A 38 -8.18 9.04 -12.59
N HIS A 39 -8.51 8.34 -11.50
CA HIS A 39 -9.86 8.02 -11.00
C HIS A 39 -10.71 7.11 -11.90
N GLU A 40 -10.20 6.64 -13.04
CA GLU A 40 -10.93 5.76 -13.95
C GLU A 40 -10.55 4.29 -13.74
N GLY A 41 -11.48 3.36 -14.00
CA GLY A 41 -11.24 1.93 -14.05
C GLY A 41 -11.13 1.22 -12.69
N LEU A 42 -11.29 1.92 -11.55
CA LEU A 42 -11.09 1.35 -10.21
C LEU A 42 -11.90 0.07 -9.97
N LEU A 43 -13.21 0.12 -10.17
CA LEU A 43 -14.10 -1.02 -9.90
C LEU A 43 -13.72 -2.26 -10.73
N GLN A 44 -13.43 -2.07 -12.01
CA GLN A 44 -13.03 -3.16 -12.91
C GLN A 44 -11.71 -3.79 -12.49
N THR A 45 -10.78 -2.96 -12.02
CA THR A 45 -9.44 -3.41 -11.61
C THR A 45 -9.47 -4.18 -10.30
N VAL A 46 -10.23 -3.71 -9.31
CA VAL A 46 -10.27 -4.39 -8.01
C VAL A 46 -11.23 -5.59 -7.99
N ALA A 47 -12.24 -5.65 -8.87
CA ALA A 47 -13.27 -6.69 -8.85
C ALA A 47 -12.72 -8.15 -8.84
N PRO A 48 -11.66 -8.52 -9.59
CA PRO A 48 -11.11 -9.86 -9.52
C PRO A 48 -10.52 -10.22 -8.14
N LEU A 49 -10.07 -9.25 -7.34
CA LEU A 49 -9.53 -9.48 -6.00
C LEU A 49 -10.57 -10.08 -5.04
N ALA A 50 -11.87 -9.92 -5.32
CA ALA A 50 -12.94 -10.53 -4.54
C ALA A 50 -12.89 -12.08 -4.54
N ALA A 51 -12.20 -12.69 -5.50
CA ALA A 51 -12.01 -14.15 -5.58
C ALA A 51 -10.92 -14.67 -4.64
N ILE A 52 -10.14 -13.79 -4.01
CA ILE A 52 -9.06 -14.18 -3.10
C ILE A 52 -9.67 -14.71 -1.79
N GLU A 53 -9.25 -15.90 -1.37
CA GLU A 53 -9.73 -16.55 -0.14
C GLU A 53 -9.03 -16.03 1.14
N ALA A 54 -7.80 -15.58 1.01
CA ALA A 54 -7.05 -14.97 2.10
C ALA A 54 -7.61 -13.56 2.44
N PRO A 55 -7.39 -13.03 3.66
CA PRO A 55 -7.64 -11.62 3.96
C PRO A 55 -6.89 -10.69 2.99
N VAL A 56 -7.57 -9.66 2.50
CA VAL A 56 -7.02 -8.66 1.59
C VAL A 56 -7.04 -7.29 2.24
N LEU A 57 -5.88 -6.67 2.33
CA LEU A 57 -5.71 -5.31 2.82
C LEU A 57 -5.44 -4.39 1.62
N LEU A 58 -6.21 -3.32 1.48
CA LEU A 58 -6.05 -2.36 0.39
C LEU A 58 -5.79 -0.98 0.96
N VAL A 59 -4.81 -0.30 0.38
CA VAL A 59 -4.48 1.10 0.67
C VAL A 59 -4.73 1.89 -0.61
N PRO A 60 -5.38 3.06 -0.60
CA PRO A 60 -5.54 3.86 -1.81
C PRO A 60 -4.19 4.42 -2.29
N GLY A 61 -4.01 4.55 -3.60
CA GLY A 61 -2.92 5.31 -4.18
C GLY A 61 -3.25 6.79 -4.31
N ASN A 62 -2.55 7.49 -5.19
CA ASN A 62 -2.93 8.84 -5.55
C ASN A 62 -3.87 8.90 -6.77
N ASN A 63 -4.08 7.80 -7.47
CA ASN A 63 -5.00 7.70 -8.60
C ASN A 63 -6.46 7.38 -8.17
N GLU A 64 -6.71 7.06 -6.91
CA GLU A 64 -8.05 6.87 -6.33
C GLU A 64 -8.11 7.36 -4.90
N THR A 65 -9.30 7.72 -4.42
CA THR A 65 -9.51 8.11 -3.02
C THR A 65 -9.83 6.91 -2.14
N ALA A 66 -9.62 7.04 -0.83
CA ALA A 66 -10.01 6.01 0.14
C ALA A 66 -11.52 5.70 0.08
N ASP A 67 -12.36 6.73 -0.10
CA ASP A 67 -13.82 6.56 -0.17
C ASP A 67 -14.25 5.86 -1.47
N ALA A 68 -13.59 6.15 -2.60
CA ALA A 68 -13.83 5.44 -3.85
C ALA A 68 -13.45 3.96 -3.73
N LEU A 69 -12.31 3.66 -3.12
CA LEU A 69 -11.84 2.29 -2.90
C LEU A 69 -12.77 1.52 -1.94
N ARG A 70 -13.20 2.13 -0.83
CA ARG A 70 -14.21 1.55 0.09
C ARG A 70 -15.53 1.28 -0.62
N SER A 71 -15.96 2.20 -1.48
CA SER A 71 -17.21 2.04 -2.26
C SER A 71 -17.09 0.90 -3.28
N ALA A 72 -15.96 0.78 -3.96
CA ALA A 72 -15.71 -0.27 -4.95
C ALA A 72 -15.63 -1.68 -4.35
N THR A 73 -15.24 -1.79 -3.06
CA THR A 73 -15.11 -3.06 -2.33
C THR A 73 -16.21 -3.31 -1.31
N ALA A 74 -17.26 -2.48 -1.34
CA ALA A 74 -18.37 -2.57 -0.38
C ALA A 74 -19.05 -3.94 -0.41
N GLY A 75 -19.20 -4.55 0.79
CA GLY A 75 -19.84 -5.86 0.93
C GLY A 75 -18.93 -7.06 0.67
N TRP A 76 -17.62 -6.87 0.53
CA TRP A 76 -16.68 -7.97 0.42
C TRP A 76 -16.15 -8.35 1.82
N ASP A 77 -16.48 -9.54 2.28
CA ASP A 77 -16.22 -9.97 3.68
C ASP A 77 -14.73 -10.08 4.04
N ARG A 78 -13.85 -10.23 3.05
CA ARG A 78 -12.41 -10.47 3.26
C ARG A 78 -11.52 -9.26 2.95
N VAL A 79 -12.10 -8.16 2.56
CA VAL A 79 -11.37 -6.95 2.16
C VAL A 79 -11.49 -5.88 3.24
N THR A 80 -10.35 -5.31 3.62
CA THR A 80 -10.27 -4.16 4.51
C THR A 80 -9.49 -3.05 3.83
N VAL A 81 -10.10 -1.87 3.69
CA VAL A 81 -9.43 -0.68 3.17
C VAL A 81 -8.85 0.09 4.35
N LEU A 82 -7.54 0.33 4.31
CA LEU A 82 -6.78 1.02 5.35
C LEU A 82 -6.31 2.40 4.86
N HIS A 83 -6.62 3.44 5.62
CA HIS A 83 -6.12 4.79 5.40
C HIS A 83 -6.13 5.56 6.74
N GLY A 84 -5.00 5.54 7.46
CA GLY A 84 -4.88 5.97 8.85
C GLY A 84 -5.41 4.94 9.86
N GLU A 85 -5.53 3.67 9.45
CA GLU A 85 -6.17 2.61 10.22
C GLU A 85 -5.28 1.38 10.31
N THR A 86 -5.53 0.55 11.33
CA THR A 86 -4.81 -0.72 11.59
C THR A 86 -5.74 -1.91 11.41
N ALA A 87 -5.24 -2.98 10.83
CA ALA A 87 -5.83 -4.31 10.87
C ALA A 87 -4.84 -5.29 11.47
N ALA A 88 -5.32 -6.18 12.38
CA ALA A 88 -4.51 -7.24 12.95
C ALA A 88 -4.86 -8.58 12.30
N ILE A 89 -3.86 -9.29 11.78
CA ILE A 89 -4.02 -10.63 11.18
C ILE A 89 -2.97 -11.55 11.82
N ASP A 90 -3.42 -12.62 12.45
CA ASP A 90 -2.57 -13.62 13.12
C ASP A 90 -1.52 -13.02 14.07
N GLY A 91 -1.90 -11.95 14.78
CA GLY A 91 -1.04 -11.28 15.76
C GLY A 91 -0.01 -10.31 15.15
N ILE A 92 -0.10 -10.02 13.86
CA ILE A 92 0.69 -8.99 13.19
C ILE A 92 -0.21 -7.81 12.85
N ASP A 93 0.20 -6.60 13.27
CA ASP A 93 -0.47 -5.36 12.92
C ASP A 93 -0.02 -4.86 11.55
N PHE A 94 -0.99 -4.49 10.72
CA PHE A 94 -0.81 -3.81 9.44
C PHE A 94 -1.44 -2.43 9.52
N PHE A 95 -0.68 -1.40 9.27
CA PHE A 95 -1.18 -0.02 9.21
C PHE A 95 -1.12 0.49 7.78
N GLY A 96 -2.21 1.09 7.28
CA GLY A 96 -2.28 1.63 5.93
C GLY A 96 -2.35 3.14 5.88
N ILE A 97 -1.57 3.76 4.97
CA ILE A 97 -1.68 5.17 4.62
C ILE A 97 -1.51 5.33 3.11
N GLY A 98 -2.51 5.92 2.47
CA GLY A 98 -2.54 6.12 1.03
C GLY A 98 -2.33 7.57 0.61
N GLY A 99 -2.35 7.77 -0.71
CA GLY A 99 -2.18 9.06 -1.34
C GLY A 99 -0.74 9.39 -1.72
N GLY A 100 -0.58 10.42 -2.55
CA GLY A 100 0.72 11.05 -2.80
C GLY A 100 1.17 11.84 -1.57
N ILE A 101 2.37 11.57 -1.07
CA ILE A 101 2.98 12.24 0.11
C ILE A 101 4.45 12.52 -0.21
N PRO A 102 4.89 13.76 -0.19
CA PRO A 102 4.12 15.00 -0.11
C PRO A 102 3.23 15.23 -1.33
N THR A 103 2.41 16.29 -1.26
CA THR A 103 1.50 16.66 -2.37
C THR A 103 2.20 16.74 -3.71
N THR A 104 1.58 16.18 -4.73
CA THR A 104 2.04 16.19 -6.11
C THR A 104 1.63 17.48 -6.84
N PRO A 105 2.16 17.80 -8.03
CA PRO A 105 1.76 18.98 -8.79
C PRO A 105 0.45 18.78 -9.59
N TRP A 106 -0.26 17.65 -9.43
CA TRP A 106 -1.43 17.32 -10.24
C TRP A 106 -2.73 17.57 -9.49
N ASP A 107 -3.61 18.39 -10.03
CA ASP A 107 -4.89 18.76 -9.41
C ASP A 107 -5.85 17.58 -9.20
N TRP A 108 -5.69 16.50 -9.95
CA TRP A 108 -6.49 15.29 -9.84
C TRP A 108 -5.96 14.31 -8.77
N SER A 109 -4.74 14.48 -8.32
CA SER A 109 -4.08 13.55 -7.40
C SER A 109 -4.72 13.55 -6.03
N PHE A 110 -4.96 12.39 -5.46
CA PHE A 110 -5.34 12.24 -4.07
C PHE A 110 -4.09 12.31 -3.20
N ASP A 111 -3.84 13.46 -2.61
CA ASP A 111 -2.60 13.74 -1.90
C ASP A 111 -2.83 14.08 -0.43
N LEU A 112 -1.79 13.88 0.37
CA LEU A 112 -1.68 14.40 1.74
C LEU A 112 -0.46 15.33 1.83
N THR A 113 -0.59 16.36 2.63
CA THR A 113 0.57 17.12 3.11
C THR A 113 1.38 16.28 4.09
N GLU A 114 2.65 16.62 4.31
CA GLU A 114 3.48 15.95 5.32
C GLU A 114 2.86 16.07 6.74
N ASP A 115 2.23 17.20 7.06
CA ASP A 115 1.59 17.40 8.36
C ASP A 115 0.33 16.51 8.53
N GLU A 116 -0.49 16.36 7.49
CA GLU A 116 -1.65 15.44 7.51
C GLU A 116 -1.19 14.00 7.66
N ALA A 117 -0.19 13.60 6.90
CA ALA A 117 0.40 12.27 6.98
C ALA A 117 1.01 11.99 8.36
N ALA A 118 1.77 12.94 8.92
CA ALA A 118 2.33 12.82 10.26
C ALA A 118 1.25 12.65 11.33
N ASN A 119 0.16 13.41 11.25
CA ASN A 119 -0.96 13.27 12.18
C ASN A 119 -1.64 11.91 12.10
N MET A 120 -1.81 11.35 10.90
CA MET A 120 -2.38 10.01 10.72
C MET A 120 -1.43 8.93 11.24
N LEU A 121 -0.13 9.06 10.99
CA LEU A 121 0.91 8.11 11.38
C LEU A 121 1.17 8.06 12.90
N VAL A 122 0.65 9.00 13.69
CA VAL A 122 0.65 8.89 15.16
C VAL A 122 0.02 7.58 15.64
N ALA A 123 -0.99 7.09 14.90
CA ALA A 123 -1.72 5.87 15.22
C ALA A 123 -0.99 4.58 14.79
N LEU A 124 0.16 4.67 14.10
CA LEU A 124 0.95 3.50 13.70
C LEU A 124 1.40 2.70 14.94
N PRO A 125 1.04 1.42 15.06
CA PRO A 125 1.50 0.59 16.16
C PRO A 125 3.00 0.29 16.09
N GLU A 126 3.62 0.04 17.23
CA GLU A 126 5.00 -0.44 17.31
C GLU A 126 5.16 -1.76 16.55
N SER A 127 6.24 -1.88 15.78
CA SER A 127 6.59 -3.10 15.03
C SER A 127 5.53 -3.58 14.03
N ALA A 128 4.61 -2.71 13.60
CA ALA A 128 3.63 -3.02 12.56
C ALA A 128 4.29 -3.12 11.17
N VAL A 129 3.64 -3.79 10.23
CA VAL A 129 3.91 -3.65 8.81
C VAL A 129 3.23 -2.39 8.32
N LEU A 130 4.01 -1.42 7.82
CA LEU A 130 3.50 -0.18 7.25
C LEU A 130 3.27 -0.35 5.75
N LEU A 131 2.02 -0.25 5.34
CA LEU A 131 1.57 -0.21 3.95
C LEU A 131 1.38 1.27 3.58
N SER A 132 2.35 1.86 2.89
CA SER A 132 2.32 3.28 2.51
C SER A 132 2.42 3.42 1.01
N HIS A 133 1.43 4.04 0.35
CA HIS A 133 1.55 4.21 -1.11
C HIS A 133 2.82 4.99 -1.46
N SER A 134 3.06 6.13 -0.83
CA SER A 134 4.31 6.88 -1.01
C SER A 134 5.47 6.29 -0.22
N PRO A 135 6.70 6.23 -0.80
CA PRO A 135 7.87 5.72 -0.13
C PRO A 135 8.39 6.68 0.97
N PRO A 136 9.14 6.16 1.96
CA PRO A 136 9.84 6.99 2.92
C PRO A 136 11.01 7.74 2.26
N LYS A 137 11.23 8.99 2.67
CA LYS A 137 12.25 9.87 2.11
C LYS A 137 13.66 9.27 2.18
N GLY A 138 14.35 9.30 1.05
CA GLY A 138 15.71 8.77 0.90
C GLY A 138 15.77 7.25 0.71
N HIS A 139 14.62 6.57 0.62
CA HIS A 139 14.52 5.12 0.48
C HIS A 139 13.60 4.75 -0.68
N VAL A 140 14.16 4.21 -1.77
CA VAL A 140 13.46 3.78 -3.01
C VAL A 140 12.51 4.84 -3.58
N ASP A 141 12.87 6.12 -3.48
CA ASP A 141 11.98 7.28 -3.64
C ASP A 141 12.40 8.27 -4.75
N LYS A 142 13.58 8.13 -5.36
CA LYS A 142 14.11 9.12 -6.32
C LYS A 142 14.12 10.57 -5.81
N GLY A 143 14.09 10.76 -4.49
CA GLY A 143 14.04 12.06 -3.85
C GLY A 143 12.63 12.66 -3.73
N LEU A 144 11.57 11.88 -3.98
CA LEU A 144 10.17 12.30 -3.91
C LEU A 144 9.41 11.71 -2.70
N GLY A 145 10.11 11.01 -1.81
CA GLY A 145 9.50 10.33 -0.67
C GLY A 145 9.13 11.25 0.49
N SER A 146 8.30 10.72 1.39
CA SER A 146 7.75 11.40 2.55
C SER A 146 8.66 11.37 3.77
N SER A 147 8.88 12.53 4.37
CA SER A 147 9.58 12.67 5.66
C SER A 147 8.74 12.08 6.81
N ALA A 148 7.43 12.28 6.80
CA ALA A 148 6.53 11.74 7.81
C ALA A 148 6.54 10.20 7.83
N VAL A 149 6.52 9.56 6.65
CA VAL A 149 6.61 8.10 6.53
C VAL A 149 7.97 7.61 7.04
N LEU A 150 9.07 8.29 6.71
CA LEU A 150 10.41 7.93 7.21
C LEU A 150 10.49 7.99 8.74
N GLU A 151 10.04 9.10 9.32
CA GLU A 151 10.11 9.33 10.76
C GLU A 151 9.24 8.31 11.50
N ALA A 152 8.00 8.10 11.07
CA ALA A 152 7.11 7.13 11.68
C ALA A 152 7.66 5.70 11.60
N ALA A 153 8.16 5.28 10.45
CA ALA A 153 8.74 3.95 10.27
C ALA A 153 9.93 3.71 11.21
N ARG A 154 10.78 4.73 11.38
CA ARG A 154 11.94 4.67 12.29
C ARG A 154 11.52 4.66 13.75
N ASP A 155 10.66 5.62 14.16
CA ASP A 155 10.32 5.86 15.55
C ASP A 155 9.43 4.75 16.13
N LYS A 156 8.61 4.11 15.28
CA LYS A 156 7.77 2.95 15.62
C LYS A 156 8.43 1.60 15.35
N HIS A 157 9.69 1.60 14.95
CA HIS A 157 10.42 0.37 14.62
C HIS A 157 9.60 -0.55 13.71
N ALA A 158 9.03 0.03 12.62
CA ALA A 158 8.18 -0.72 11.70
C ALA A 158 8.88 -2.02 11.26
N ARG A 159 8.15 -3.13 11.22
CA ARG A 159 8.67 -4.44 10.79
C ARG A 159 9.13 -4.41 9.33
N ALA A 160 8.32 -3.77 8.50
CA ALA A 160 8.62 -3.49 7.10
C ALA A 160 7.83 -2.26 6.65
N VAL A 161 8.32 -1.56 5.62
CA VAL A 161 7.57 -0.57 4.84
C VAL A 161 7.43 -1.10 3.43
N LEU A 162 6.19 -1.32 3.00
CA LEU A 162 5.86 -1.74 1.65
C LEU A 162 5.19 -0.56 0.95
N CYS A 163 5.75 -0.12 -0.17
CA CYS A 163 5.32 1.09 -0.88
C CYS A 163 5.27 0.89 -2.41
N GLY A 164 4.78 1.89 -3.12
CA GLY A 164 4.71 1.98 -4.57
C GLY A 164 5.04 3.37 -5.06
N HIS A 165 4.18 3.95 -5.92
CA HIS A 165 4.16 5.32 -6.39
C HIS A 165 5.33 5.73 -7.33
N ILE A 166 6.55 5.37 -7.02
CA ILE A 166 7.74 5.73 -7.81
C ILE A 166 8.12 4.55 -8.72
N HIS A 167 7.58 4.54 -9.93
CA HIS A 167 7.67 3.42 -10.87
C HIS A 167 9.12 3.05 -11.22
N GLU A 168 10.03 4.02 -11.32
CA GLU A 168 11.44 3.76 -11.59
C GLU A 168 12.16 3.05 -10.43
N GLN A 169 11.49 2.89 -9.30
CA GLN A 169 12.00 2.18 -8.13
C GLN A 169 11.34 0.81 -7.89
N TRP A 170 10.40 0.39 -8.74
CA TRP A 170 9.78 -0.94 -8.61
C TRP A 170 10.84 -2.01 -8.42
N THR A 171 10.55 -2.95 -7.54
CA THR A 171 11.40 -4.07 -7.13
C THR A 171 12.67 -3.70 -6.37
N ASN A 172 12.96 -2.42 -6.15
CA ASN A 172 14.11 -2.00 -5.36
C ASN A 172 13.84 -2.08 -3.86
N GLU A 173 14.90 -2.32 -3.10
CA GLU A 173 14.89 -2.43 -1.65
C GLU A 173 15.91 -1.49 -1.02
N SER A 174 15.64 -1.07 0.20
CA SER A 174 16.57 -0.39 1.10
C SER A 174 16.23 -0.72 2.56
N ARG A 175 16.91 -0.10 3.53
CA ARG A 175 16.66 -0.33 4.95
C ARG A 175 16.71 0.94 5.76
N ILE A 176 15.79 1.05 6.72
CA ILE A 176 15.82 2.04 7.81
C ILE A 176 16.23 1.28 9.07
N GLY A 177 17.52 1.25 9.40
CA GLY A 177 18.02 0.33 10.43
C GLY A 177 17.74 -1.13 10.02
N ASP A 178 16.98 -1.86 10.84
CA ASP A 178 16.60 -3.25 10.56
C ASP A 178 15.30 -3.35 9.72
N THR A 179 14.53 -2.26 9.60
CA THR A 179 13.28 -2.22 8.83
C THR A 179 13.54 -2.38 7.33
N LEU A 180 12.95 -3.40 6.71
CA LEU A 180 12.95 -3.53 5.25
C LEU A 180 12.07 -2.44 4.64
N VAL A 181 12.55 -1.76 3.61
CA VAL A 181 11.75 -0.88 2.74
C VAL A 181 11.75 -1.47 1.34
N ARG A 182 10.57 -1.75 0.80
CA ARG A 182 10.40 -2.31 -0.54
C ARG A 182 9.45 -1.47 -1.36
N ASN A 183 9.89 -1.01 -2.54
CA ASN A 183 9.00 -0.48 -3.56
C ASN A 183 8.51 -1.66 -4.41
N LEU A 184 7.19 -1.85 -4.48
CA LEU A 184 6.55 -3.08 -4.96
C LEU A 184 6.49 -3.14 -6.49
N GLY A 185 5.47 -2.59 -7.08
CA GLY A 185 5.09 -2.75 -8.49
C GLY A 185 4.00 -3.80 -8.70
N PRO A 186 3.57 -4.02 -9.96
CA PRO A 186 2.38 -4.80 -10.29
C PRO A 186 2.57 -6.33 -10.26
N ASP A 187 3.82 -6.84 -10.25
CA ASP A 187 4.10 -8.26 -10.45
C ASP A 187 3.90 -9.12 -9.18
N GLY A 188 3.71 -8.47 -8.03
CA GLY A 188 3.63 -9.14 -6.73
C GLY A 188 5.00 -9.44 -6.11
N TYR A 189 5.04 -9.37 -4.79
CA TYR A 189 6.20 -9.66 -3.94
C TYR A 189 5.78 -10.47 -2.74
N VAL A 190 6.45 -11.58 -2.47
CA VAL A 190 6.15 -12.44 -1.30
C VAL A 190 7.15 -12.12 -0.19
N LEU A 191 6.63 -11.71 0.97
CA LEU A 191 7.37 -11.47 2.20
C LEU A 191 7.00 -12.52 3.25
N GLU A 192 7.99 -13.18 3.82
CA GLU A 192 7.81 -14.03 5.01
C GLU A 192 7.91 -13.17 6.27
N LEU A 193 6.83 -13.10 7.05
CA LEU A 193 6.69 -12.31 8.29
C LEU A 193 6.86 -13.15 9.54
#